data_f9ea36f5634745cdbfe76aa13e5fece4
#
_entry.id   f9ea36f5634745cdbfe76aa13e5fece4
#
_cell.length_a   1.000
_cell.length_b   1.000
_cell.length_c   1.000
_cell.angle_alpha   90.00
_cell.angle_beta   90.00
_cell.angle_gamma   90.00
#
_symmetry.space_group_name_H-M   'P 1'
#
loop_
_entity.id
_entity.type
_entity.pdbx_description
1 polymer ?
#
loop_
_entity_poly.entity_id
_entity_poly.type
_entity_poly.pdbx_seq_one_letter_code
_entity_poly.pdbx_strand_id
1 'polypeptide(L)'
;MSRVICLGEVLIDQIAEDIGVSYEQVSSWKPFFGGAPANVACGLAKLGTPVSLISCVGQDDAGTNLLRQLGALGVETSGVQVHPESITREVYVTRDANGDRSFDRFNGDEQTIFADTLMSAKDLPEHLFADAKFLVLGTLGLSSPQTSRAIGRALKLADQYFVKVIVDVNWRSMFWTNPEQMIKLLPVLLKHTDFLKMTEDEAKLLFRLTSPAAIAQAYNHLEGIVITNGDQDCRYYLGEKQGKHATFPVYSTDTTGAGDAFLAAFIHKIYDHPLTNLLDSKFVNQAIAYACAAGALSTLDVGAISGQPSDRQIREFLAMREAKH
;
A
#
# COMPACT_ATOMS: atom_id res chain seq x y z
N MET A 1 -2.49 -22.94 3.86
CA MET A 1 -2.63 -21.89 4.89
C MET A 1 -3.25 -20.70 4.24
N SER A 2 -4.21 -20.05 4.90
CA SER A 2 -4.77 -18.77 4.44
C SER A 2 -3.64 -17.75 4.20
N ARG A 3 -3.83 -16.81 3.26
CA ARG A 3 -2.80 -15.81 2.91
C ARG A 3 -3.42 -14.44 2.63
N VAL A 4 -2.57 -13.42 2.57
CA VAL A 4 -2.92 -12.12 2.01
C VAL A 4 -2.34 -12.05 0.60
N ILE A 5 -3.11 -11.57 -0.37
CA ILE A 5 -2.63 -11.24 -1.71
C ILE A 5 -2.49 -9.73 -1.78
N CYS A 6 -1.29 -9.23 -2.08
CA CYS A 6 -1.09 -7.84 -2.48
C CYS A 6 -1.00 -7.79 -4.01
N LEU A 7 -1.76 -6.91 -4.67
CA LEU A 7 -1.81 -6.80 -6.11
C LEU A 7 -1.54 -5.36 -6.55
N GLY A 8 -0.57 -5.17 -7.43
CA GLY A 8 -0.27 -3.87 -8.02
C GLY A 8 1.20 -3.71 -8.37
N GLU A 9 1.68 -2.47 -8.41
CA GLU A 9 3.03 -2.13 -8.81
C GLU A 9 4.09 -2.58 -7.81
N VAL A 10 5.25 -2.95 -8.36
CA VAL A 10 6.53 -3.03 -7.68
C VAL A 10 7.55 -2.29 -8.54
N LEU A 11 8.37 -1.46 -7.94
CA LEU A 11 9.28 -0.56 -8.65
C LEU A 11 10.53 -0.25 -7.81
N ILE A 12 11.44 0.51 -8.39
CA ILE A 12 12.63 1.01 -7.69
C ILE A 12 12.51 2.53 -7.57
N ASP A 13 12.60 3.06 -6.34
CA ASP A 13 12.76 4.48 -6.08
C ASP A 13 14.27 4.80 -6.09
N GLN A 14 14.72 5.53 -7.10
CA GLN A 14 16.07 6.09 -7.17
C GLN A 14 16.07 7.41 -6.40
N ILE A 15 16.54 7.38 -5.15
CA ILE A 15 16.53 8.56 -4.28
C ILE A 15 17.85 9.31 -4.41
N ALA A 16 17.77 10.61 -4.67
CA ALA A 16 18.95 11.47 -4.73
C ALA A 16 19.71 11.46 -3.39
N GLU A 17 21.02 11.26 -3.43
CA GLU A 17 21.85 11.41 -2.21
C GLU A 17 22.04 12.89 -1.86
N ASP A 18 22.09 13.76 -2.88
CA ASP A 18 22.11 15.21 -2.72
C ASP A 18 20.73 15.75 -2.29
N ILE A 19 20.72 16.75 -1.42
CA ILE A 19 19.49 17.40 -0.90
C ILE A 19 19.45 18.85 -1.39
N GLY A 20 18.26 19.30 -1.83
CA GLY A 20 18.02 20.68 -2.22
C GLY A 20 18.59 21.03 -3.60
N VAL A 21 18.86 20.03 -4.44
CA VAL A 21 19.34 20.23 -5.83
C VAL A 21 18.29 19.74 -6.83
N SER A 22 18.33 20.28 -8.07
CA SER A 22 17.48 19.78 -9.16
C SER A 22 17.95 18.42 -9.66
N TYR A 23 17.07 17.69 -10.36
CA TYR A 23 17.36 16.37 -10.92
C TYR A 23 18.69 16.35 -11.73
N GLU A 24 18.93 17.39 -12.54
CA GLU A 24 20.11 17.51 -13.41
C GLU A 24 21.42 17.72 -12.62
N GLN A 25 21.33 18.13 -11.38
CA GLN A 25 22.47 18.44 -10.49
C GLN A 25 22.78 17.30 -9.52
N VAL A 26 21.95 16.26 -9.50
CA VAL A 26 22.18 15.09 -8.63
C VAL A 26 23.45 14.37 -9.06
N SER A 27 24.39 14.19 -8.13
CA SER A 27 25.67 13.51 -8.39
C SER A 27 25.57 11.99 -8.30
N SER A 28 24.66 11.49 -7.46
CA SER A 28 24.45 10.04 -7.23
C SER A 28 23.05 9.70 -6.77
N TRP A 29 22.62 8.49 -7.16
CA TRP A 29 21.29 7.95 -6.84
C TRP A 29 21.42 6.66 -6.04
N LYS A 30 20.60 6.51 -5.03
CA LYS A 30 20.53 5.30 -4.21
C LYS A 30 19.23 4.56 -4.48
N PRO A 31 19.29 3.27 -4.92
CA PRO A 31 18.09 2.50 -5.19
C PRO A 31 17.43 2.02 -3.89
N PHE A 32 16.12 2.19 -3.81
CA PHE A 32 15.25 1.61 -2.79
C PHE A 32 14.10 0.87 -3.47
N PHE A 33 13.75 -0.28 -2.93
CA PHE A 33 12.59 -1.02 -3.41
C PHE A 33 11.31 -0.34 -2.92
N GLY A 34 10.32 -0.24 -3.80
CA GLY A 34 9.09 0.50 -3.58
C GLY A 34 7.91 -0.09 -4.35
N GLY A 35 6.84 0.70 -4.40
CA GLY A 35 5.52 0.29 -4.85
C GLY A 35 4.62 -0.04 -3.67
N ALA A 36 3.49 0.66 -3.54
CA ALA A 36 2.67 0.54 -2.34
C ALA A 36 2.20 -0.90 -2.04
N PRO A 37 1.72 -1.69 -3.02
CA PRO A 37 1.35 -3.09 -2.76
C PRO A 37 2.55 -3.95 -2.33
N ALA A 38 3.74 -3.70 -2.90
CA ALA A 38 4.96 -4.40 -2.51
C ALA A 38 5.43 -4.00 -1.11
N ASN A 39 5.30 -2.73 -0.75
CA ASN A 39 5.60 -2.24 0.60
C ASN A 39 4.70 -2.91 1.65
N VAL A 40 3.39 -2.99 1.38
CA VAL A 40 2.43 -3.71 2.24
C VAL A 40 2.79 -5.18 2.34
N ALA A 41 3.14 -5.84 1.23
CA ALA A 41 3.55 -7.24 1.24
C ALA A 41 4.80 -7.48 2.11
N CYS A 42 5.82 -6.63 1.98
CA CYS A 42 7.03 -6.70 2.80
C CYS A 42 6.73 -6.46 4.30
N GLY A 43 5.88 -5.50 4.61
CA GLY A 43 5.42 -5.26 5.97
C GLY A 43 4.72 -6.46 6.58
N LEU A 44 3.77 -7.06 5.85
CA LEU A 44 3.06 -8.28 6.27
C LEU A 44 4.02 -9.45 6.50
N ALA A 45 4.96 -9.70 5.57
CA ALA A 45 5.95 -10.75 5.70
C ALA A 45 6.82 -10.52 6.95
N LYS A 46 7.28 -9.29 7.19
CA LYS A 46 8.08 -8.93 8.37
C LYS A 46 7.32 -9.08 9.69
N LEU A 47 5.99 -8.91 9.66
CA LEU A 47 5.10 -9.15 10.79
C LEU A 47 4.75 -10.64 10.97
N GLY A 48 5.15 -11.52 10.03
CA GLY A 48 4.88 -12.96 10.08
C GLY A 48 3.56 -13.38 9.45
N THR A 49 2.87 -12.50 8.72
CA THR A 49 1.65 -12.84 7.99
C THR A 49 1.99 -13.43 6.62
N PRO A 50 1.50 -14.64 6.27
CA PRO A 50 1.71 -15.22 4.94
C PRO A 50 1.16 -14.32 3.83
N VAL A 51 2.00 -13.95 2.87
CA VAL A 51 1.65 -12.99 1.83
C VAL A 51 2.23 -13.39 0.48
N SER A 52 1.44 -13.15 -0.57
CA SER A 52 1.86 -13.29 -1.97
C SER A 52 1.72 -11.96 -2.68
N LEU A 53 2.65 -11.65 -3.58
CA LEU A 53 2.56 -10.48 -4.46
C LEU A 53 2.14 -10.92 -5.87
N ILE A 54 1.13 -10.25 -6.42
CA ILE A 54 0.74 -10.30 -7.84
C ILE A 54 1.13 -8.97 -8.46
N SER A 55 2.06 -9.00 -9.41
CA SER A 55 2.62 -7.82 -10.07
C SER A 55 3.13 -8.18 -11.45
N CYS A 56 3.80 -7.24 -12.13
CA CYS A 56 4.52 -7.51 -13.36
C CYS A 56 5.82 -6.68 -13.37
N VAL A 57 6.94 -7.33 -13.67
CA VAL A 57 8.27 -6.73 -13.80
C VAL A 57 8.85 -7.01 -15.18
N GLY A 58 9.87 -6.28 -15.58
CA GLY A 58 10.61 -6.55 -16.82
C GLY A 58 11.53 -7.77 -16.69
N GLN A 59 11.89 -8.36 -17.82
CA GLN A 59 12.96 -9.36 -17.93
C GLN A 59 14.32 -8.64 -17.95
N ASP A 60 14.60 -7.88 -16.91
CA ASP A 60 15.81 -7.06 -16.75
C ASP A 60 16.46 -7.30 -15.37
N ASP A 61 17.63 -6.67 -15.16
CA ASP A 61 18.37 -6.80 -13.91
C ASP A 61 17.58 -6.20 -12.73
N ALA A 62 16.84 -5.13 -12.95
CA ALA A 62 16.00 -4.46 -11.96
C ALA A 62 14.89 -5.40 -11.48
N GLY A 63 14.14 -6.02 -12.42
CA GLY A 63 13.09 -6.99 -12.12
C GLY A 63 13.61 -8.23 -11.41
N THR A 64 14.73 -8.78 -11.90
CA THR A 64 15.41 -9.93 -11.27
C THR A 64 15.83 -9.62 -9.83
N ASN A 65 16.39 -8.44 -9.59
CA ASN A 65 16.81 -8.02 -8.26
C ASN A 65 15.62 -7.80 -7.33
N LEU A 66 14.54 -7.18 -7.80
CA LEU A 66 13.29 -7.02 -7.06
C LEU A 66 12.74 -8.37 -6.60
N LEU A 67 12.59 -9.34 -7.49
CA LEU A 67 12.07 -10.67 -7.16
C LEU A 67 12.93 -11.37 -6.10
N ARG A 68 14.26 -11.30 -6.25
CA ARG A 68 15.21 -11.88 -5.29
C ARG A 68 15.06 -11.25 -3.90
N GLN A 69 14.94 -9.93 -3.81
CA GLN A 69 14.82 -9.22 -2.54
C GLN A 69 13.47 -9.47 -1.86
N LEU A 70 12.38 -9.45 -2.62
CA LEU A 70 11.04 -9.76 -2.08
C LEU A 70 11.00 -11.19 -1.52
N GLY A 71 11.55 -12.16 -2.26
CA GLY A 71 11.66 -13.54 -1.78
C GLY A 71 12.50 -13.69 -0.52
N ALA A 72 13.62 -12.95 -0.42
CA ALA A 72 14.48 -12.93 0.77
C ALA A 72 13.77 -12.34 2.01
N LEU A 73 12.79 -11.44 1.80
CA LEU A 73 11.94 -10.90 2.86
C LEU A 73 10.76 -11.80 3.23
N GLY A 74 10.58 -12.93 2.54
CA GLY A 74 9.50 -13.89 2.81
C GLY A 74 8.20 -13.63 2.04
N VAL A 75 8.22 -12.73 1.04
CA VAL A 75 7.07 -12.52 0.14
C VAL A 75 7.06 -13.62 -0.91
N GLU A 76 5.94 -14.31 -1.09
CA GLU A 76 5.77 -15.25 -2.20
C GLU A 76 5.59 -14.49 -3.50
N THR A 77 6.49 -14.73 -4.46
CA THR A 77 6.57 -14.01 -5.74
C THR A 77 6.11 -14.83 -6.95
N SER A 78 5.56 -16.03 -6.75
CA SER A 78 5.07 -16.88 -7.85
C SER A 78 3.93 -16.24 -8.66
N GLY A 79 3.26 -15.23 -8.12
CA GLY A 79 2.26 -14.42 -8.79
C GLY A 79 2.81 -13.24 -9.59
N VAL A 80 4.12 -12.99 -9.55
CA VAL A 80 4.72 -11.89 -10.30
C VAL A 80 5.03 -12.33 -11.72
N GLN A 81 4.43 -11.65 -12.69
CA GLN A 81 4.66 -11.86 -14.12
C GLN A 81 5.97 -11.21 -14.54
N VAL A 82 6.65 -11.79 -15.54
CA VAL A 82 7.87 -11.22 -16.13
C VAL A 82 7.58 -10.89 -17.59
N HIS A 83 7.63 -9.60 -17.95
CA HIS A 83 7.38 -9.16 -19.31
C HIS A 83 8.68 -9.17 -20.12
N PRO A 84 8.70 -9.84 -21.32
CA PRO A 84 9.95 -10.07 -22.05
C PRO A 84 10.53 -8.80 -22.72
N GLU A 85 9.70 -7.81 -23.03
CA GLU A 85 10.09 -6.65 -23.83
C GLU A 85 10.01 -5.31 -23.07
N SER A 86 9.19 -5.24 -22.01
CA SER A 86 9.00 -4.00 -21.24
C SER A 86 9.89 -4.00 -20.02
N ILE A 87 10.39 -2.82 -19.66
CA ILE A 87 11.32 -2.66 -18.55
C ILE A 87 10.61 -2.53 -17.21
N THR A 88 11.34 -2.86 -16.15
CA THR A 88 10.94 -2.58 -14.77
C THR A 88 10.96 -1.07 -14.53
N ARG A 89 9.93 -0.56 -13.88
CA ARG A 89 9.84 0.87 -13.57
C ARG A 89 10.82 1.27 -12.49
N GLU A 90 11.52 2.38 -12.76
CA GLU A 90 12.26 3.12 -11.75
C GLU A 90 11.73 4.56 -11.69
N VAL A 91 11.66 5.12 -10.49
CA VAL A 91 11.18 6.48 -10.24
C VAL A 91 12.32 7.28 -9.62
N TYR A 92 12.69 8.38 -10.23
CA TYR A 92 13.71 9.28 -9.71
C TYR A 92 13.07 10.30 -8.77
N VAL A 93 13.62 10.39 -7.55
CA VAL A 93 13.06 11.18 -6.46
C VAL A 93 14.14 12.09 -5.89
N THR A 94 13.94 13.40 -6.01
CA THR A 94 14.75 14.40 -5.31
C THR A 94 14.14 14.77 -3.96
N ARG A 95 14.92 15.42 -3.11
CA ARG A 95 14.48 15.93 -1.81
C ARG A 95 14.86 17.40 -1.71
N ASP A 96 13.91 18.22 -1.28
CA ASP A 96 14.21 19.63 -1.01
C ASP A 96 14.99 19.80 0.33
N ALA A 97 15.32 21.04 0.67
CA ALA A 97 16.05 21.37 1.91
C ALA A 97 15.30 21.00 3.20
N ASN A 98 13.99 20.81 3.13
CA ASN A 98 13.15 20.39 4.27
C ASN A 98 13.01 18.87 4.34
N GLY A 99 13.52 18.14 3.32
CA GLY A 99 13.39 16.70 3.19
C GLY A 99 12.12 16.26 2.45
N ASP A 100 11.32 17.20 1.95
CA ASP A 100 10.13 16.90 1.16
C ASP A 100 10.52 16.33 -0.19
N ARG A 101 9.81 15.29 -0.62
CA ARG A 101 10.10 14.54 -1.84
C ARG A 101 9.42 15.13 -3.06
N SER A 102 10.17 15.21 -4.15
CA SER A 102 9.66 15.46 -5.49
C SER A 102 9.90 14.22 -6.36
N PHE A 103 8.85 13.78 -7.05
CA PHE A 103 8.94 12.72 -8.06
C PHE A 103 9.24 13.39 -9.40
N ASP A 104 10.46 13.23 -9.91
CA ASP A 104 10.95 14.03 -11.05
C ASP A 104 10.65 13.35 -12.38
N ARG A 105 11.04 12.08 -12.53
CA ARG A 105 10.83 11.32 -13.76
C ARG A 105 10.88 9.81 -13.53
N PHE A 106 10.53 9.07 -14.58
CA PHE A 106 10.76 7.63 -14.70
C PHE A 106 12.03 7.34 -15.48
N ASN A 107 12.58 6.12 -15.35
CA ASN A 107 13.57 5.61 -16.29
C ASN A 107 12.95 5.47 -17.69
N GLY A 108 13.79 5.59 -18.74
CA GLY A 108 13.30 5.58 -20.12
C GLY A 108 12.88 6.96 -20.63
N ASP A 109 12.06 6.98 -21.66
CA ASP A 109 11.52 8.16 -22.33
C ASP A 109 9.98 8.21 -22.27
N GLU A 110 9.39 9.21 -22.93
CA GLU A 110 7.93 9.41 -22.96
C GLU A 110 7.15 8.26 -23.65
N GLN A 111 7.83 7.45 -24.47
CA GLN A 111 7.23 6.31 -25.17
C GLN A 111 7.44 4.98 -24.43
N THR A 112 8.18 4.99 -23.34
CA THR A 112 8.52 3.79 -22.58
C THR A 112 7.27 3.19 -21.92
N ILE A 113 7.04 1.92 -22.21
CA ILE A 113 5.96 1.13 -21.59
C ILE A 113 6.58 0.28 -20.50
N PHE A 114 6.13 0.48 -19.26
CA PHE A 114 6.62 -0.25 -18.12
C PHE A 114 5.85 -1.56 -17.90
N ALA A 115 6.54 -2.58 -17.45
CA ALA A 115 5.99 -3.92 -17.26
C ALA A 115 4.79 -3.95 -16.32
N ASP A 116 4.79 -3.14 -15.24
CA ASP A 116 3.69 -3.04 -14.26
C ASP A 116 2.37 -2.53 -14.88
N THR A 117 2.43 -1.86 -16.04
CA THR A 117 1.25 -1.44 -16.80
C THR A 117 0.68 -2.53 -17.71
N LEU A 118 1.39 -3.64 -17.86
CA LEU A 118 1.10 -4.73 -18.79
C LEU A 118 0.72 -6.05 -18.10
N MET A 119 0.31 -6.01 -16.84
CA MET A 119 -0.13 -7.21 -16.13
C MET A 119 -1.25 -7.92 -16.91
N SER A 120 -1.05 -9.20 -17.20
CA SER A 120 -1.99 -10.03 -17.96
C SER A 120 -3.07 -10.61 -17.06
N ALA A 121 -4.32 -10.35 -17.40
CA ALA A 121 -5.46 -10.94 -16.70
C ALA A 121 -5.58 -12.46 -16.88
N LYS A 122 -5.02 -13.02 -17.97
CA LYS A 122 -5.07 -14.47 -18.27
C LYS A 122 -4.13 -15.26 -17.36
N ASP A 123 -3.01 -14.63 -16.97
CA ASP A 123 -1.93 -15.26 -16.26
C ASP A 123 -2.01 -15.01 -14.75
N LEU A 124 -3.14 -14.49 -14.26
CA LEU A 124 -3.37 -14.37 -12.82
C LEU A 124 -3.42 -15.78 -12.18
N PRO A 125 -2.68 -16.00 -11.07
CA PRO A 125 -2.60 -17.29 -10.40
C PRO A 125 -3.85 -17.55 -9.57
N GLU A 126 -4.90 -18.10 -10.18
CA GLU A 126 -6.20 -18.35 -9.54
C GLU A 126 -6.08 -19.18 -8.26
N HIS A 127 -5.12 -20.13 -8.22
CA HIS A 127 -4.89 -20.98 -7.05
C HIS A 127 -4.52 -20.20 -5.77
N LEU A 128 -3.94 -19.00 -5.91
CA LEU A 128 -3.63 -18.15 -4.74
C LEU A 128 -4.91 -17.63 -4.08
N PHE A 129 -5.97 -17.39 -4.86
CA PHE A 129 -7.24 -16.87 -4.34
C PHE A 129 -8.01 -17.92 -3.54
N ALA A 130 -7.87 -19.20 -3.88
CA ALA A 130 -8.55 -20.29 -3.18
C ALA A 130 -8.17 -20.37 -1.68
N ASP A 131 -6.95 -19.95 -1.34
CA ASP A 131 -6.42 -19.93 0.02
C ASP A 131 -6.30 -18.51 0.61
N ALA A 132 -6.80 -17.47 -0.08
CA ALA A 132 -6.65 -16.11 0.38
C ALA A 132 -7.75 -15.71 1.37
N LYS A 133 -7.37 -14.89 2.36
CA LYS A 133 -8.31 -14.21 3.26
C LYS A 133 -8.57 -12.78 2.82
N PHE A 134 -7.52 -12.10 2.32
CA PHE A 134 -7.57 -10.72 1.89
C PHE A 134 -6.89 -10.54 0.54
N LEU A 135 -7.47 -9.68 -0.31
CA LEU A 135 -6.86 -9.09 -1.49
C LEU A 135 -6.65 -7.60 -1.22
N VAL A 136 -5.40 -7.15 -1.25
CA VAL A 136 -5.01 -5.75 -1.02
C VAL A 136 -4.57 -5.16 -2.33
N LEU A 137 -5.09 -4.00 -2.69
CA LEU A 137 -4.69 -3.28 -3.89
C LEU A 137 -4.77 -1.77 -3.73
N GLY A 138 -3.97 -1.07 -4.53
CA GLY A 138 -4.03 0.38 -4.70
C GLY A 138 -4.78 0.78 -5.97
N THR A 139 -4.79 2.08 -6.26
CA THR A 139 -5.47 2.60 -7.44
C THR A 139 -4.55 2.81 -8.64
N LEU A 140 -3.24 2.73 -8.47
CA LEU A 140 -2.27 3.03 -9.53
C LEU A 140 -2.46 2.15 -10.77
N GLY A 141 -2.65 0.85 -10.58
CA GLY A 141 -2.85 -0.09 -11.68
C GLY A 141 -4.09 0.17 -12.53
N LEU A 142 -5.05 0.96 -12.03
CA LEU A 142 -6.23 1.37 -12.81
C LEU A 142 -5.89 2.42 -13.89
N SER A 143 -4.74 3.08 -13.77
CA SER A 143 -4.28 4.11 -14.75
C SER A 143 -3.95 3.51 -16.11
N SER A 144 -3.65 2.20 -16.18
CA SER A 144 -3.32 1.51 -17.43
C SER A 144 -4.40 0.49 -17.82
N PRO A 145 -4.82 0.48 -19.09
CA PRO A 145 -5.95 -0.35 -19.53
C PRO A 145 -5.74 -1.86 -19.35
N GLN A 146 -4.48 -2.35 -19.49
CA GLN A 146 -4.20 -3.78 -19.40
C GLN A 146 -4.20 -4.22 -17.94
N THR A 147 -3.47 -3.55 -17.06
CA THR A 147 -3.46 -3.85 -15.61
C THR A 147 -4.82 -3.61 -14.97
N SER A 148 -5.60 -2.60 -15.43
CA SER A 148 -6.97 -2.40 -14.99
C SER A 148 -7.87 -3.62 -15.30
N ARG A 149 -7.69 -4.27 -16.47
CA ARG A 149 -8.38 -5.54 -16.77
C ARG A 149 -7.95 -6.68 -15.87
N ALA A 150 -6.66 -6.75 -15.54
CA ALA A 150 -6.15 -7.74 -14.57
C ALA A 150 -6.73 -7.52 -13.17
N ILE A 151 -6.80 -6.27 -12.70
CA ILE A 151 -7.49 -5.91 -11.45
C ILE A 151 -8.96 -6.35 -11.50
N GLY A 152 -9.69 -6.04 -12.58
CA GLY A 152 -11.08 -6.47 -12.75
C GLY A 152 -11.26 -8.01 -12.73
N ARG A 153 -10.28 -8.79 -13.23
CA ARG A 153 -10.28 -10.25 -13.10
C ARG A 153 -9.98 -10.68 -11.66
N ALA A 154 -9.04 -10.03 -11.00
CA ALA A 154 -8.70 -10.32 -9.61
C ALA A 154 -9.88 -10.07 -8.65
N LEU A 155 -10.64 -8.99 -8.86
CA LEU A 155 -11.87 -8.71 -8.10
C LEU A 155 -12.93 -9.80 -8.30
N LYS A 156 -13.12 -10.29 -9.54
CA LYS A 156 -14.02 -11.43 -9.80
C LYS A 156 -13.57 -12.71 -9.13
N LEU A 157 -12.26 -12.97 -9.08
CA LEU A 157 -11.71 -14.11 -8.34
C LEU A 157 -11.92 -13.92 -6.82
N ALA A 158 -11.73 -12.71 -6.31
CA ALA A 158 -12.02 -12.42 -4.91
C ALA A 158 -13.49 -12.71 -4.55
N ASP A 159 -14.44 -12.26 -5.39
CA ASP A 159 -15.87 -12.58 -5.23
C ASP A 159 -16.11 -14.09 -5.26
N GLN A 160 -15.52 -14.80 -6.23
CA GLN A 160 -15.69 -16.24 -6.43
C GLN A 160 -15.19 -17.07 -5.23
N TYR A 161 -14.07 -16.65 -4.62
CA TYR A 161 -13.43 -17.35 -3.50
C TYR A 161 -13.73 -16.72 -2.13
N PHE A 162 -14.65 -15.75 -2.06
CA PHE A 162 -15.02 -15.05 -0.82
C PHE A 162 -13.85 -14.36 -0.13
N VAL A 163 -12.90 -13.86 -0.91
CA VAL A 163 -11.74 -13.10 -0.43
C VAL A 163 -12.16 -11.67 -0.17
N LYS A 164 -11.89 -11.15 1.02
CA LYS A 164 -12.19 -9.76 1.38
C LYS A 164 -11.23 -8.79 0.68
N VAL A 165 -11.77 -7.73 0.09
CA VAL A 165 -11.00 -6.74 -0.67
C VAL A 165 -10.71 -5.52 0.18
N ILE A 166 -9.43 -5.18 0.28
CA ILE A 166 -8.91 -4.00 0.98
C ILE A 166 -8.31 -3.07 -0.07
N VAL A 167 -8.84 -1.86 -0.16
CA VAL A 167 -8.31 -0.83 -1.08
C VAL A 167 -7.62 0.25 -0.28
N ASP A 168 -6.34 0.50 -0.59
CA ASP A 168 -5.66 1.75 -0.26
C ASP A 168 -5.77 2.67 -1.47
N VAL A 169 -6.42 3.80 -1.32
CA VAL A 169 -6.60 4.73 -2.43
C VAL A 169 -5.25 5.12 -3.02
N ASN A 170 -4.32 5.54 -2.19
CA ASN A 170 -2.93 5.85 -2.54
C ASN A 170 -2.79 6.49 -3.93
N TRP A 171 -3.59 7.53 -4.16
CA TRP A 171 -3.68 8.15 -5.46
C TRP A 171 -2.45 9.02 -5.74
N ARG A 172 -1.87 8.83 -6.93
CA ARG A 172 -0.71 9.57 -7.41
C ARG A 172 -1.03 10.13 -8.79
N SER A 173 -1.38 11.41 -8.85
CA SER A 173 -1.83 12.08 -10.09
C SER A 173 -0.81 11.97 -11.24
N MET A 174 0.48 11.96 -10.95
CA MET A 174 1.55 11.87 -11.95
C MET A 174 1.52 10.59 -12.80
N PHE A 175 0.91 9.51 -12.29
CA PHE A 175 0.79 8.26 -13.05
C PHE A 175 -0.46 8.20 -13.93
N TRP A 176 -1.31 9.23 -13.89
CA TRP A 176 -2.56 9.29 -14.64
C TRP A 176 -2.45 10.26 -15.80
N THR A 177 -2.57 9.77 -17.02
CA THR A 177 -2.67 10.61 -18.24
C THR A 177 -3.92 11.51 -18.17
N ASN A 178 -4.98 11.01 -17.57
CA ASN A 178 -6.20 11.76 -17.28
C ASN A 178 -6.68 11.48 -15.84
N PRO A 179 -6.41 12.39 -14.90
CA PRO A 179 -6.80 12.23 -13.49
C PRO A 179 -8.32 12.07 -13.28
N GLU A 180 -9.17 12.58 -14.17
CA GLU A 180 -10.63 12.42 -14.08
C GLU A 180 -11.08 10.96 -14.25
N GLN A 181 -10.26 10.11 -14.87
CA GLN A 181 -10.58 8.68 -15.02
C GLN A 181 -10.67 8.00 -13.65
N MET A 182 -9.87 8.41 -12.67
CA MET A 182 -9.95 7.87 -11.31
C MET A 182 -11.35 8.06 -10.72
N ILE A 183 -11.93 9.26 -10.86
CA ILE A 183 -13.29 9.58 -10.36
C ILE A 183 -14.34 8.65 -10.98
N LYS A 184 -14.14 8.25 -12.25
CA LYS A 184 -15.07 7.34 -12.96
C LYS A 184 -14.87 5.87 -12.57
N LEU A 185 -13.63 5.47 -12.30
CA LEU A 185 -13.29 4.08 -11.98
C LEU A 185 -13.48 3.75 -10.51
N LEU A 186 -13.31 4.72 -9.62
CA LEU A 186 -13.45 4.53 -8.18
C LEU A 186 -14.80 3.91 -7.77
N PRO A 187 -15.97 4.37 -8.24
CA PRO A 187 -17.26 3.74 -7.89
C PRO A 187 -17.36 2.29 -8.33
N VAL A 188 -16.67 1.91 -9.43
CA VAL A 188 -16.64 0.51 -9.89
C VAL A 188 -15.79 -0.33 -8.97
N LEU A 189 -14.62 0.17 -8.57
CA LEU A 189 -13.74 -0.50 -7.62
C LEU A 189 -14.43 -0.66 -6.26
N LEU A 190 -15.08 0.39 -5.76
CA LEU A 190 -15.73 0.38 -4.45
C LEU A 190 -16.84 -0.66 -4.33
N LYS A 191 -17.50 -1.05 -5.41
CA LYS A 191 -18.53 -2.11 -5.38
C LYS A 191 -17.99 -3.47 -4.91
N HIS A 192 -16.69 -3.70 -5.07
CA HIS A 192 -16.00 -4.93 -4.68
C HIS A 192 -15.16 -4.75 -3.41
N THR A 193 -15.18 -3.57 -2.79
CA THR A 193 -14.32 -3.21 -1.66
C THR A 193 -15.04 -3.50 -0.34
N ASP A 194 -14.41 -4.24 0.56
CA ASP A 194 -14.90 -4.44 1.94
C ASP A 194 -14.26 -3.42 2.90
N PHE A 195 -12.97 -3.12 2.73
CA PHE A 195 -12.24 -2.16 3.56
C PHE A 195 -11.57 -1.10 2.70
N LEU A 196 -11.73 0.15 3.10
CA LEU A 196 -11.19 1.31 2.40
C LEU A 196 -10.26 2.11 3.30
N LYS A 197 -9.00 2.25 2.90
CA LYS A 197 -8.05 3.16 3.54
C LYS A 197 -7.69 4.29 2.58
N MET A 198 -7.58 5.50 3.10
CA MET A 198 -7.19 6.69 2.35
C MET A 198 -6.61 7.76 3.28
N THR A 199 -5.95 8.76 2.70
CA THR A 199 -5.59 9.98 3.41
C THR A 199 -6.78 10.93 3.50
N GLU A 200 -6.71 11.93 4.39
CA GLU A 200 -7.76 12.96 4.50
C GLU A 200 -7.90 13.78 3.21
N ASP A 201 -6.79 14.05 2.52
CA ASP A 201 -6.83 14.80 1.26
C ASP A 201 -7.45 13.99 0.12
N GLU A 202 -7.19 12.69 0.07
CA GLU A 202 -7.87 11.77 -0.86
C GLU A 202 -9.37 11.70 -0.56
N ALA A 203 -9.75 11.64 0.72
CA ALA A 203 -11.15 11.65 1.13
C ALA A 203 -11.87 12.95 0.71
N LYS A 204 -11.24 14.11 0.94
CA LYS A 204 -11.76 15.41 0.47
C LYS A 204 -11.93 15.46 -1.05
N LEU A 205 -10.90 15.00 -1.76
CA LEU A 205 -10.85 15.04 -3.22
C LEU A 205 -11.90 14.13 -3.86
N LEU A 206 -11.96 12.86 -3.42
CA LEU A 206 -12.75 11.82 -4.08
C LEU A 206 -14.20 11.74 -3.59
N PHE A 207 -14.42 11.98 -2.30
CA PHE A 207 -15.74 11.85 -1.67
C PHE A 207 -16.34 13.19 -1.25
N ARG A 208 -15.55 14.26 -1.20
CA ARG A 208 -15.93 15.56 -0.58
C ARG A 208 -16.37 15.42 0.88
N LEU A 209 -15.90 14.39 1.54
CA LEU A 209 -16.20 14.01 2.92
C LEU A 209 -14.89 13.64 3.62
N THR A 210 -14.81 13.93 4.93
CA THR A 210 -13.66 13.57 5.77
C THR A 210 -14.07 12.71 6.96
N SER A 211 -15.35 12.39 7.09
CA SER A 211 -15.88 11.51 8.12
C SER A 211 -16.00 10.10 7.60
N PRO A 212 -15.28 9.11 8.18
CA PRO A 212 -15.43 7.70 7.81
C PRO A 212 -16.89 7.21 7.91
N ALA A 213 -17.61 7.62 8.95
CA ALA A 213 -19.01 7.25 9.14
C ALA A 213 -19.93 7.83 8.05
N ALA A 214 -19.68 9.06 7.59
CA ALA A 214 -20.47 9.66 6.50
C ALA A 214 -20.21 8.93 5.16
N ILE A 215 -18.97 8.49 4.91
CA ILE A 215 -18.63 7.69 3.73
C ILE A 215 -19.29 6.30 3.84
N ALA A 216 -19.30 5.67 5.03
CA ALA A 216 -19.97 4.39 5.25
C ALA A 216 -21.49 4.47 5.02
N GLN A 217 -22.13 5.59 5.34
CA GLN A 217 -23.55 5.81 5.03
C GLN A 217 -23.81 5.88 3.52
N ALA A 218 -22.88 6.43 2.75
CA ALA A 218 -22.99 6.49 1.28
C ALA A 218 -22.66 5.14 0.60
N TYR A 219 -21.81 4.34 1.23
CA TYR A 219 -21.32 3.03 0.76
C TYR A 219 -21.52 1.97 1.83
N ASN A 220 -22.77 1.63 2.11
CA ASN A 220 -23.21 0.80 3.24
C ASN A 220 -22.73 -0.66 3.22
N HIS A 221 -22.11 -1.11 2.15
CA HIS A 221 -21.49 -2.43 2.03
C HIS A 221 -20.06 -2.47 2.57
N LEU A 222 -19.42 -1.30 2.80
CA LEU A 222 -18.08 -1.23 3.35
C LEU A 222 -18.09 -1.65 4.84
N GLU A 223 -17.32 -2.69 5.16
CA GLU A 223 -17.14 -3.20 6.54
C GLU A 223 -16.21 -2.31 7.36
N GLY A 224 -15.33 -1.57 6.67
CA GLY A 224 -14.39 -0.68 7.34
C GLY A 224 -13.85 0.45 6.47
N ILE A 225 -13.68 1.61 7.10
CA ILE A 225 -13.07 2.80 6.51
C ILE A 225 -12.06 3.37 7.48
N VAL A 226 -10.86 3.66 6.99
CA VAL A 226 -9.79 4.30 7.74
C VAL A 226 -9.30 5.52 6.97
N ILE A 227 -9.25 6.65 7.64
CA ILE A 227 -8.71 7.92 7.11
C ILE A 227 -7.51 8.32 7.96
N THR A 228 -6.33 8.32 7.35
CA THR A 228 -5.09 8.79 7.96
C THR A 228 -4.83 10.25 7.61
N ASN A 229 -4.13 10.98 8.48
CA ASN A 229 -3.84 12.40 8.27
C ASN A 229 -2.42 12.76 8.78
N GLY A 230 -1.40 12.14 8.17
CA GLY A 230 0.01 12.39 8.50
C GLY A 230 0.30 12.20 9.99
N ASP A 231 0.75 13.25 10.66
CA ASP A 231 1.04 13.30 12.10
C ASP A 231 -0.18 13.61 12.97
N GLN A 232 -1.35 13.79 12.36
CA GLN A 232 -2.61 14.09 13.04
C GLN A 232 -3.35 12.79 13.39
N ASP A 233 -4.65 12.89 13.68
CA ASP A 233 -5.51 11.76 14.03
C ASP A 233 -5.71 10.78 12.86
N CYS A 234 -5.64 9.49 13.16
CA CYS A 234 -6.28 8.45 12.35
C CYS A 234 -7.73 8.34 12.75
N ARG A 235 -8.66 8.49 11.80
CA ARG A 235 -10.11 8.35 12.01
C ARG A 235 -10.60 7.06 11.34
N TYR A 236 -11.55 6.39 11.96
CA TYR A 236 -12.04 5.13 11.44
C TYR A 236 -13.53 4.92 11.67
N TYR A 237 -14.10 4.06 10.82
CA TYR A 237 -15.39 3.39 11.00
C TYR A 237 -15.17 1.91 10.67
N LEU A 238 -15.23 1.05 11.68
CA LEU A 238 -14.92 -0.38 11.58
C LEU A 238 -15.98 -1.18 12.35
N GLY A 239 -16.67 -2.12 11.70
CA GLY A 239 -17.67 -2.94 12.34
C GLY A 239 -18.74 -2.13 13.08
N GLU A 240 -19.25 -1.06 12.47
CA GLU A 240 -20.21 -0.10 13.06
C GLU A 240 -19.66 0.76 14.22
N LYS A 241 -18.38 0.63 14.56
CA LYS A 241 -17.70 1.46 15.55
C LYS A 241 -16.96 2.59 14.87
N GLN A 242 -17.26 3.81 15.28
CA GLN A 242 -16.50 4.99 14.86
C GLN A 242 -15.58 5.46 15.98
N GLY A 243 -14.42 5.97 15.59
CA GLY A 243 -13.47 6.53 16.53
C GLY A 243 -12.33 7.26 15.86
N LYS A 244 -11.43 7.72 16.70
CA LYS A 244 -10.17 8.32 16.29
C LYS A 244 -9.06 7.88 17.23
N HIS A 245 -7.85 7.84 16.71
CA HIS A 245 -6.63 7.58 17.47
C HIS A 245 -5.59 8.64 17.10
N ALA A 246 -5.01 9.29 18.09
CA ALA A 246 -3.90 10.20 17.87
C ALA A 246 -2.69 9.41 17.36
N THR A 247 -1.95 9.97 16.42
CA THR A 247 -0.68 9.37 15.99
C THR A 247 0.37 9.50 17.10
N PHE A 248 1.40 8.68 17.02
CA PHE A 248 2.50 8.74 17.98
C PHE A 248 3.54 9.76 17.52
N PRO A 249 3.87 10.77 18.34
CA PRO A 249 4.90 11.74 17.98
C PRO A 249 6.28 11.08 17.95
N VAL A 250 6.96 11.22 16.81
CA VAL A 250 8.31 10.73 16.56
C VAL A 250 9.08 11.79 15.75
N TYR A 251 10.41 11.76 15.82
CA TYR A 251 11.25 12.55 14.91
C TYR A 251 11.43 11.77 13.62
N SER A 252 10.64 12.12 12.63
CA SER A 252 10.63 11.43 11.33
C SER A 252 11.89 11.75 10.53
N THR A 253 12.51 10.71 9.97
CA THR A 253 13.61 10.82 9.00
C THR A 253 13.08 10.75 7.57
N ASP A 254 12.09 9.89 7.31
CA ASP A 254 11.50 9.66 6.00
C ASP A 254 10.06 9.13 6.15
N THR A 255 9.09 9.85 5.62
CA THR A 255 7.66 9.48 5.74
C THR A 255 7.18 8.48 4.69
N THR A 256 8.06 8.07 3.77
CA THR A 256 7.71 7.13 2.70
C THR A 256 7.33 5.77 3.26
N GLY A 257 6.20 5.25 2.78
CA GLY A 257 5.70 3.95 3.20
C GLY A 257 5.03 3.92 4.57
N ALA A 258 4.89 5.07 5.28
CA ALA A 258 4.21 5.10 6.57
C ALA A 258 2.75 4.62 6.48
N GLY A 259 2.04 5.01 5.41
CA GLY A 259 0.69 4.53 5.10
C GLY A 259 0.65 3.03 4.78
N ASP A 260 1.69 2.51 4.12
CA ASP A 260 1.82 1.09 3.77
C ASP A 260 2.12 0.26 5.02
N ALA A 261 3.01 0.77 5.91
CA ALA A 261 3.32 0.15 7.20
C ALA A 261 2.09 0.11 8.12
N PHE A 262 1.33 1.21 8.18
CA PHE A 262 0.04 1.25 8.86
C PHE A 262 -0.90 0.17 8.34
N LEU A 263 -1.07 0.08 7.01
CA LEU A 263 -1.99 -0.87 6.39
C LEU A 263 -1.55 -2.32 6.63
N ALA A 264 -0.27 -2.63 6.46
CA ALA A 264 0.28 -3.95 6.75
C ALA A 264 0.03 -4.37 8.21
N ALA A 265 0.26 -3.47 9.16
CA ALA A 265 0.05 -3.71 10.57
C ALA A 265 -1.44 -3.87 10.93
N PHE A 266 -2.32 -3.08 10.33
CA PHE A 266 -3.77 -3.23 10.49
C PHE A 266 -4.23 -4.59 9.99
N ILE A 267 -3.83 -4.98 8.78
CA ILE A 267 -4.17 -6.28 8.19
C ILE A 267 -3.62 -7.42 9.05
N HIS A 268 -2.37 -7.34 9.52
CA HIS A 268 -1.78 -8.32 10.43
C HIS A 268 -2.66 -8.53 11.67
N LYS A 269 -3.17 -7.45 12.29
CA LYS A 269 -4.02 -7.53 13.48
C LYS A 269 -5.38 -8.18 13.23
N ILE A 270 -5.97 -7.98 12.06
CA ILE A 270 -7.28 -8.59 11.74
C ILE A 270 -7.15 -9.96 11.05
N TYR A 271 -5.94 -10.33 10.62
CA TYR A 271 -5.70 -11.56 9.86
C TYR A 271 -5.99 -12.83 10.70
N ASP A 272 -5.47 -12.91 11.91
CA ASP A 272 -5.59 -14.09 12.79
C ASP A 272 -6.90 -14.14 13.57
N HIS A 273 -7.79 -13.17 13.36
CA HIS A 273 -9.03 -13.03 14.10
C HIS A 273 -10.27 -13.14 13.19
N PRO A 274 -11.41 -13.61 13.71
CA PRO A 274 -12.69 -13.45 13.04
C PRO A 274 -13.01 -11.97 12.84
N LEU A 275 -13.56 -11.60 11.68
CA LEU A 275 -13.93 -10.20 11.42
C LEU A 275 -15.03 -9.67 12.36
N THR A 276 -15.79 -10.56 12.98
CA THR A 276 -16.73 -10.21 14.06
C THR A 276 -16.05 -9.52 15.25
N ASN A 277 -14.74 -9.68 15.45
CA ASN A 277 -13.99 -8.93 16.47
C ASN A 277 -13.97 -7.42 16.21
N LEU A 278 -14.24 -6.97 14.99
CA LEU A 278 -14.42 -5.56 14.67
C LEU A 278 -15.66 -4.94 15.35
N LEU A 279 -16.56 -5.75 15.88
CA LEU A 279 -17.69 -5.30 16.71
C LEU A 279 -17.26 -5.00 18.16
N ASP A 280 -16.07 -5.44 18.58
CA ASP A 280 -15.51 -5.12 19.90
C ASP A 280 -14.63 -3.86 19.83
N SER A 281 -15.07 -2.81 20.50
CA SER A 281 -14.35 -1.52 20.54
C SER A 281 -12.94 -1.64 21.12
N LYS A 282 -12.69 -2.58 22.05
CA LYS A 282 -11.35 -2.79 22.61
C LYS A 282 -10.40 -3.37 21.55
N PHE A 283 -10.86 -4.37 20.82
CA PHE A 283 -10.09 -4.96 19.72
C PHE A 283 -9.79 -3.92 18.63
N VAL A 284 -10.79 -3.15 18.21
CA VAL A 284 -10.63 -2.10 17.20
C VAL A 284 -9.60 -1.05 17.63
N ASN A 285 -9.70 -0.55 18.87
CA ASN A 285 -8.74 0.41 19.41
C ASN A 285 -7.31 -0.14 19.44
N GLN A 286 -7.14 -1.41 19.85
CA GLN A 286 -5.82 -2.06 19.84
C GLN A 286 -5.26 -2.25 18.43
N ALA A 287 -6.10 -2.64 17.46
CA ALA A 287 -5.69 -2.80 16.07
C ALA A 287 -5.26 -1.47 15.45
N ILE A 288 -6.00 -0.40 15.68
CA ILE A 288 -5.66 0.94 15.19
C ILE A 288 -4.42 1.50 15.89
N ALA A 289 -4.31 1.36 17.21
CA ALA A 289 -3.11 1.78 17.95
C ALA A 289 -1.84 1.07 17.42
N TYR A 290 -1.94 -0.23 17.18
CA TYR A 290 -0.86 -1.03 16.61
C TYR A 290 -0.47 -0.56 15.20
N ALA A 291 -1.45 -0.27 14.35
CA ALA A 291 -1.23 0.25 13.01
C ALA A 291 -0.61 1.66 13.02
N CYS A 292 -1.10 2.56 13.89
CA CYS A 292 -0.50 3.90 14.09
C CYS A 292 0.96 3.80 14.57
N ALA A 293 1.26 2.86 15.48
CA ALA A 293 2.63 2.65 15.95
C ALA A 293 3.55 2.14 14.84
N ALA A 294 3.07 1.24 13.99
CA ALA A 294 3.82 0.77 12.82
C ALA A 294 4.11 1.90 11.83
N GLY A 295 3.11 2.71 11.51
CA GLY A 295 3.29 3.89 10.65
C GLY A 295 4.29 4.88 11.23
N ALA A 296 4.23 5.18 12.53
CA ALA A 296 5.18 6.08 13.19
C ALA A 296 6.61 5.51 13.18
N LEU A 297 6.78 4.22 13.55
CA LEU A 297 8.10 3.57 13.58
C LEU A 297 8.75 3.50 12.20
N SER A 298 7.97 3.28 11.13
CA SER A 298 8.52 3.19 9.78
C SER A 298 9.15 4.50 9.31
N THR A 299 8.78 5.63 9.91
CA THR A 299 9.34 6.95 9.54
C THR A 299 10.71 7.24 10.16
N LEU A 300 11.21 6.38 11.04
CA LEU A 300 12.50 6.58 11.70
C LEU A 300 13.71 6.25 10.82
N ASP A 301 13.49 5.42 9.79
CA ASP A 301 14.52 4.98 8.85
C ASP A 301 14.19 5.43 7.42
N VAL A 302 15.22 5.50 6.55
CA VAL A 302 15.04 5.86 5.13
C VAL A 302 14.56 4.66 4.33
N GLY A 303 13.53 4.86 3.50
CA GLY A 303 13.00 3.89 2.55
C GLY A 303 11.82 3.07 3.08
N ALA A 304 10.81 2.90 2.22
CA ALA A 304 9.51 2.33 2.57
C ALA A 304 9.56 0.87 3.07
N ILE A 305 10.50 0.06 2.60
CA ILE A 305 10.62 -1.36 3.01
C ILE A 305 11.61 -1.50 4.16
N SER A 306 12.76 -0.80 4.10
CA SER A 306 13.78 -0.84 5.17
C SER A 306 13.24 -0.34 6.51
N GLY A 307 12.44 0.71 6.49
CA GLY A 307 11.80 1.29 7.68
C GLY A 307 10.67 0.45 8.30
N GLN A 308 10.17 -0.60 7.63
CA GLN A 308 9.07 -1.41 8.18
C GLN A 308 9.45 -2.02 9.54
N PRO A 309 8.64 -1.85 10.61
CA PRO A 309 8.92 -2.43 11.92
C PRO A 309 8.54 -3.91 11.99
N SER A 310 9.19 -4.66 12.88
CA SER A 310 8.76 -6.00 13.29
C SER A 310 7.66 -5.93 14.37
N ASP A 311 6.91 -7.03 14.56
CA ASP A 311 5.90 -7.14 15.63
C ASP A 311 6.51 -6.83 17.02
N ARG A 312 7.72 -7.31 17.29
CA ARG A 312 8.42 -7.04 18.55
C ARG A 312 8.65 -5.54 18.76
N GLN A 313 9.16 -4.82 17.73
CA GLN A 313 9.42 -3.38 17.83
C GLN A 313 8.13 -2.60 18.07
N ILE A 314 7.02 -2.97 17.42
CA ILE A 314 5.72 -2.31 17.62
C ILE A 314 5.22 -2.54 19.05
N ARG A 315 5.28 -3.76 19.56
CA ARG A 315 4.84 -4.08 20.94
C ARG A 315 5.68 -3.38 22.01
N GLU A 316 7.01 -3.38 21.84
CA GLU A 316 7.92 -2.68 22.75
C GLU A 316 7.63 -1.16 22.75
N PHE A 317 7.40 -0.57 21.57
CA PHE A 317 7.06 0.85 21.43
C PHE A 317 5.74 1.20 22.15
N LEU A 318 4.70 0.40 21.98
CA LEU A 318 3.40 0.60 22.63
C LEU A 318 3.54 0.47 24.17
N ALA A 319 4.22 -0.57 24.67
CA ALA A 319 4.42 -0.77 26.10
C ALA A 319 5.16 0.40 26.77
N MET A 320 6.18 0.98 26.08
CA MET A 320 6.87 2.16 26.59
C MET A 320 5.99 3.41 26.69
N ARG A 321 4.96 3.51 25.86
CA ARG A 321 4.00 4.64 25.85
C ARG A 321 2.93 4.48 26.92
N GLU A 322 2.44 3.25 27.12
CA GLU A 322 1.48 2.92 28.21
C GLU A 322 2.08 3.13 29.59
N ALA A 323 3.38 2.84 29.79
CA ALA A 323 4.07 3.03 31.05
C ALA A 323 4.31 4.52 31.44
N LYS A 324 4.05 5.47 30.52
CA LYS A 324 4.22 6.92 30.76
C LYS A 324 2.89 7.63 31.11
N HIS A 325 1.78 6.91 31.05
CA HIS A 325 0.44 7.35 31.41
C HIS A 325 -0.09 6.57 32.62
#